data_bbccb04869f2d4bf03e6cfa82e376d84
#
_entry.id   bbccb04869f2d4bf03e6cfa82e376d84
#
_cell.length_a   1.000
_cell.length_b   1.000
_cell.length_c   1.000
_cell.angle_alpha   90.00
_cell.angle_beta   90.00
_cell.angle_gamma   90.00
#
_symmetry.space_group_name_H-M   'P 1'
#
loop_
_entity.id
_entity.type
_entity.pdbx_description
1 polymer ?
#
loop_
_entity_poly.entity_id
_entity_poly.type
_entity_poly.pdbx_seq_one_letter_code
_entity_poly.pdbx_strand_id
1 'polypeptide(L)'
;MLSVCIITKNEEHNLARCLKSFQNTGFELVVVDTGSTDQTKKIAAEYTENIYDFPWCDDFSAAKNFAVSKATNPYVMVIDSDEYLQQIDRVQLEKMIAEHPGEVGRIRRINIISGKDGKQENKEWINRIFAKESFHYTGRIHEQVTACDEKEYRTYEAPVVIGHTGYDLPKKEKKAKALRNIRLLEQELKNSGWDAEAHATQLDQNIAKQDTDAEQKSKITDAKKEQQIPYLLYQLGKSYYMAEDYNEACFWFAHGLSYDLEPKLEYVIDMVETYGYA
;
A
#
# COMPACT_ATOMS: atom_id res chain seq x y z
N MET A 1 13.49 18.74 9.97
CA MET A 1 13.12 19.08 8.58
C MET A 1 12.71 17.82 7.85
N LEU A 2 11.71 17.91 6.99
CA LEU A 2 10.99 16.81 6.33
C LEU A 2 11.00 17.01 4.81
N SER A 3 11.16 15.90 4.05
CA SER A 3 10.98 15.87 2.59
C SER A 3 9.71 15.10 2.25
N VAL A 4 8.93 15.62 1.32
CA VAL A 4 7.77 14.93 0.74
C VAL A 4 8.24 14.24 -0.54
N CYS A 5 8.16 12.90 -0.54
CA CYS A 5 8.59 12.06 -1.66
C CYS A 5 7.36 11.53 -2.40
N ILE A 6 7.32 11.71 -3.71
CA ILE A 6 6.19 11.36 -4.56
C ILE A 6 6.70 10.54 -5.74
N ILE A 7 6.10 9.38 -5.99
CA ILE A 7 6.29 8.65 -7.25
C ILE A 7 5.08 8.90 -8.16
N THR A 8 5.31 9.02 -9.45
CA THR A 8 4.25 9.36 -10.40
C THR A 8 4.42 8.67 -11.75
N LYS A 9 3.31 8.43 -12.44
CA LYS A 9 3.27 7.98 -13.84
C LYS A 9 1.94 8.30 -14.48
N ASN A 10 1.95 9.17 -15.51
CA ASN A 10 0.75 9.58 -16.25
C ASN A 10 -0.36 10.13 -15.33
N GLU A 11 0.00 11.10 -14.50
CA GLU A 11 -0.86 11.73 -13.49
C GLU A 11 -1.08 13.23 -13.77
N GLU A 12 -1.13 13.63 -15.05
CA GLU A 12 -1.31 15.03 -15.44
C GLU A 12 -2.57 15.68 -14.84
N HIS A 13 -3.59 14.88 -14.51
CA HIS A 13 -4.83 15.37 -13.92
C HIS A 13 -4.78 15.56 -12.39
N ASN A 14 -3.90 14.84 -11.70
CA ASN A 14 -3.85 14.81 -10.24
C ASN A 14 -2.62 15.52 -9.67
N LEU A 15 -1.46 15.39 -10.32
CA LEU A 15 -0.17 15.81 -9.78
C LEU A 15 -0.12 17.28 -9.41
N ALA A 16 -0.71 18.17 -10.23
CA ALA A 16 -0.77 19.61 -9.92
C ALA A 16 -1.46 19.89 -8.57
N ARG A 17 -2.58 19.22 -8.29
CA ARG A 17 -3.29 19.34 -7.02
C ARG A 17 -2.47 18.80 -5.86
N CYS A 18 -1.85 17.64 -6.04
CA CYS A 18 -0.95 17.05 -5.05
C CYS A 18 0.15 18.03 -4.66
N LEU A 19 0.98 18.47 -5.61
CA LEU A 19 2.14 19.35 -5.37
C LEU A 19 1.72 20.71 -4.82
N LYS A 20 0.69 21.32 -5.38
CA LYS A 20 0.15 22.61 -4.93
C LYS A 20 -0.25 22.58 -3.46
N SER A 21 -0.79 21.46 -2.96
CA SER A 21 -1.23 21.33 -1.58
C SER A 21 -0.08 21.44 -0.58
N PHE A 22 1.16 21.16 -0.99
CA PHE A 22 2.36 21.24 -0.17
C PHE A 22 3.17 22.53 -0.34
N GLN A 23 2.84 23.40 -1.31
CA GLN A 23 3.64 24.59 -1.65
C GLN A 23 3.98 25.50 -0.46
N ASN A 24 3.02 25.71 0.44
CA ASN A 24 3.19 26.61 1.58
C ASN A 24 3.67 25.94 2.86
N THR A 25 4.05 24.67 2.81
CA THR A 25 4.53 23.94 3.98
C THR A 25 6.00 24.18 4.29
N GLY A 26 6.77 24.63 3.30
CA GLY A 26 8.24 24.77 3.39
C GLY A 26 8.96 23.42 3.42
N PHE A 27 8.29 22.32 3.05
CA PHE A 27 8.93 21.02 2.87
C PHE A 27 9.63 20.95 1.51
N GLU A 28 10.71 20.18 1.47
CA GLU A 28 11.30 19.76 0.21
C GLU A 28 10.34 18.85 -0.54
N LEU A 29 10.14 19.08 -1.84
CA LEU A 29 9.35 18.20 -2.70
C LEU A 29 10.31 17.42 -3.60
N VAL A 30 10.24 16.09 -3.54
CA VAL A 30 10.98 15.16 -4.39
C VAL A 30 9.98 14.39 -5.25
N VAL A 31 10.09 14.53 -6.57
CA VAL A 31 9.21 13.83 -7.52
C VAL A 31 10.02 12.82 -8.32
N VAL A 32 9.56 11.58 -8.35
CA VAL A 32 10.15 10.51 -9.17
C VAL A 32 9.16 10.09 -10.23
N ASP A 33 9.50 10.35 -11.47
CA ASP A 33 8.73 9.92 -12.65
C ASP A 33 9.13 8.50 -13.07
N THR A 34 8.16 7.60 -13.15
CA THR A 34 8.39 6.19 -13.48
C THR A 34 8.09 5.88 -14.96
N GLY A 35 8.22 6.88 -15.82
CA GLY A 35 8.04 6.75 -17.27
C GLY A 35 6.72 7.29 -17.78
N SER A 36 6.38 8.53 -17.42
CA SER A 36 5.22 9.25 -17.98
C SER A 36 5.42 9.62 -19.44
N THR A 37 4.32 9.59 -20.17
CA THR A 37 4.24 9.95 -21.60
C THR A 37 3.32 11.15 -21.85
N ASP A 38 2.65 11.64 -20.81
CA ASP A 38 1.77 12.80 -20.77
C ASP A 38 2.48 14.06 -20.24
N GLN A 39 1.75 15.07 -19.78
CA GLN A 39 2.30 16.33 -19.25
C GLN A 39 2.81 16.23 -17.79
N THR A 40 2.79 15.05 -17.16
CA THR A 40 3.15 14.86 -15.74
C THR A 40 4.48 15.50 -15.36
N LYS A 41 5.56 15.23 -16.11
CA LYS A 41 6.89 15.80 -15.83
C LYS A 41 6.95 17.34 -15.97
N LYS A 42 6.23 17.87 -16.95
CA LYS A 42 6.16 19.31 -17.17
C LYS A 42 5.42 19.99 -16.01
N ILE A 43 4.34 19.37 -15.53
CA ILE A 43 3.60 19.85 -14.36
C ILE A 43 4.50 19.80 -13.11
N ALA A 44 5.24 18.72 -12.89
CA ALA A 44 6.16 18.62 -11.76
C ALA A 44 7.17 19.77 -11.72
N ALA A 45 7.70 20.17 -12.90
CA ALA A 45 8.69 21.24 -13.03
C ALA A 45 8.18 22.65 -12.65
N GLU A 46 6.87 22.84 -12.54
CA GLU A 46 6.27 24.10 -12.05
C GLU A 46 6.36 24.24 -10.52
N TYR A 47 6.66 23.14 -9.80
CA TYR A 47 6.60 23.09 -8.34
C TYR A 47 7.94 22.79 -7.67
N THR A 48 8.83 22.06 -8.35
CA THR A 48 10.13 21.66 -7.79
C THR A 48 11.16 21.42 -8.89
N GLU A 49 12.44 21.60 -8.55
CA GLU A 49 13.57 21.21 -9.38
C GLU A 49 14.03 19.77 -9.09
N ASN A 50 13.59 19.17 -7.97
CA ASN A 50 13.96 17.82 -7.55
C ASN A 50 13.12 16.76 -8.26
N ILE A 51 13.32 16.64 -9.57
CA ILE A 51 12.62 15.68 -10.42
C ILE A 51 13.63 14.65 -10.91
N TYR A 52 13.32 13.38 -10.72
CA TYR A 52 14.18 12.27 -11.08
C TYR A 52 13.43 11.24 -11.90
N ASP A 53 14.11 10.62 -12.85
CA ASP A 53 13.60 9.51 -13.64
C ASP A 53 13.96 8.17 -12.97
N PHE A 54 13.00 7.28 -12.88
CA PHE A 54 13.19 5.90 -12.43
C PHE A 54 12.46 4.97 -13.41
N PRO A 55 13.17 4.18 -14.24
CA PRO A 55 12.53 3.24 -15.14
C PRO A 55 11.67 2.25 -14.36
N TRP A 56 10.38 2.17 -14.71
CA TRP A 56 9.45 1.26 -14.05
C TRP A 56 9.93 -0.20 -14.15
N CYS A 57 10.06 -0.86 -13.03
CA CYS A 57 10.56 -2.24 -12.89
C CYS A 57 9.54 -3.19 -12.24
N ASP A 58 8.25 -2.85 -12.29
CA ASP A 58 7.16 -3.62 -11.66
C ASP A 58 7.33 -3.78 -10.13
N ASP A 59 7.84 -2.74 -9.48
CA ASP A 59 8.13 -2.72 -8.05
C ASP A 59 7.92 -1.31 -7.49
N PHE A 60 6.83 -1.15 -6.70
CA PHE A 60 6.51 0.12 -6.05
C PHE A 60 7.49 0.47 -4.92
N SER A 61 7.95 -0.55 -4.16
CA SER A 61 8.95 -0.32 -3.11
C SER A 61 10.24 0.21 -3.69
N ALA A 62 10.72 -0.35 -4.80
CA ALA A 62 11.94 0.11 -5.45
C ALA A 62 11.82 1.59 -5.88
N ALA A 63 10.68 1.99 -6.48
CA ALA A 63 10.43 3.36 -6.88
C ALA A 63 10.32 4.31 -5.68
N LYS A 64 9.60 3.92 -4.61
CA LYS A 64 9.47 4.71 -3.37
C LYS A 64 10.80 4.84 -2.65
N ASN A 65 11.57 3.76 -2.52
CA ASN A 65 12.90 3.79 -1.91
C ASN A 65 13.88 4.66 -2.71
N PHE A 66 13.80 4.64 -4.04
CA PHE A 66 14.56 5.56 -4.86
C PHE A 66 14.19 7.02 -4.59
N ALA A 67 12.89 7.35 -4.48
CA ALA A 67 12.44 8.69 -4.13
C ALA A 67 12.95 9.12 -2.73
N VAL A 68 12.86 8.24 -1.74
CA VAL A 68 13.41 8.45 -0.39
C VAL A 68 14.90 8.71 -0.42
N SER A 69 15.67 8.01 -1.27
CA SER A 69 17.12 8.21 -1.42
C SER A 69 17.51 9.58 -1.97
N LYS A 70 16.59 10.26 -2.68
CA LYS A 70 16.81 11.61 -3.24
C LYS A 70 16.49 12.73 -2.25
N ALA A 71 15.80 12.43 -1.17
CA ALA A 71 15.47 13.39 -0.13
C ALA A 71 16.72 13.90 0.58
N THR A 72 16.81 15.22 0.81
CA THR A 72 17.95 15.82 1.52
C THR A 72 17.75 15.84 3.04
N ASN A 73 16.50 15.82 3.50
CA ASN A 73 16.17 15.82 4.92
C ASN A 73 16.25 14.42 5.54
N PRO A 74 16.49 14.30 6.86
CA PRO A 74 16.59 13.01 7.55
C PRO A 74 15.26 12.27 7.68
N TYR A 75 14.14 13.00 7.69
CA TYR A 75 12.79 12.43 7.72
C TYR A 75 12.09 12.62 6.38
N VAL A 76 11.30 11.65 6.01
CA VAL A 76 10.50 11.67 4.78
C VAL A 76 9.02 11.44 5.08
N MET A 77 8.16 12.01 4.25
CA MET A 77 6.74 11.69 4.15
C MET A 77 6.48 11.25 2.70
N VAL A 78 6.03 10.02 2.51
CA VAL A 78 5.78 9.49 1.16
C VAL A 78 4.30 9.61 0.84
N ILE A 79 3.99 10.26 -0.29
CA ILE A 79 2.63 10.57 -0.76
C ILE A 79 2.45 10.03 -2.17
N ASP A 80 1.29 9.49 -2.47
CA ASP A 80 0.94 9.06 -3.82
C ASP A 80 0.43 10.27 -4.64
N SER A 81 0.64 10.29 -5.95
CA SER A 81 0.36 11.44 -6.83
C SER A 81 -1.13 11.81 -6.95
N ASP A 82 -2.04 10.90 -6.57
CA ASP A 82 -3.49 11.11 -6.49
C ASP A 82 -3.98 11.53 -5.07
N GLU A 83 -3.03 11.72 -4.14
CA GLU A 83 -3.27 12.22 -2.79
C GLU A 83 -2.94 13.73 -2.71
N TYR A 84 -3.59 14.45 -1.79
CA TYR A 84 -3.33 15.88 -1.55
C TYR A 84 -3.50 16.22 -0.08
N LEU A 85 -2.69 17.16 0.41
CA LEU A 85 -2.76 17.64 1.78
C LEU A 85 -4.05 18.43 2.02
N GLN A 86 -4.82 18.04 3.03
CA GLN A 86 -6.01 18.76 3.49
C GLN A 86 -5.72 19.58 4.75
N GLN A 87 -4.96 19.00 5.69
CA GLN A 87 -4.64 19.65 6.94
C GLN A 87 -3.27 19.21 7.44
N ILE A 88 -2.53 20.14 8.00
CA ILE A 88 -1.26 19.90 8.69
C ILE A 88 -1.08 20.92 9.82
N ASP A 89 -0.64 20.46 10.98
CA ASP A 89 -0.01 21.30 12.01
C ASP A 89 1.50 21.03 11.96
N ARG A 90 2.24 21.90 11.26
CA ARG A 90 3.68 21.74 11.06
C ARG A 90 4.46 21.79 12.37
N VAL A 91 4.10 22.72 13.27
CA VAL A 91 4.81 22.89 14.55
C VAL A 91 4.64 21.64 15.40
N GLN A 92 3.41 21.15 15.49
CA GLN A 92 3.12 19.92 16.23
C GLN A 92 3.78 18.70 15.57
N LEU A 93 3.80 18.63 14.24
CA LEU A 93 4.46 17.54 13.52
C LEU A 93 5.96 17.48 13.79
N GLU A 94 6.66 18.62 13.72
CA GLU A 94 8.10 18.70 14.01
C GLU A 94 8.40 18.30 15.45
N LYS A 95 7.55 18.69 16.39
CA LYS A 95 7.64 18.29 17.79
C LYS A 95 7.46 16.77 17.95
N MET A 96 6.43 16.21 17.36
CA MET A 96 6.17 14.77 17.45
C MET A 96 7.27 13.92 16.80
N ILE A 97 7.83 14.32 15.67
CA ILE A 97 9.00 13.66 15.08
C ILE A 97 10.18 13.63 16.04
N ALA A 98 10.41 14.72 16.79
CA ALA A 98 11.50 14.79 17.76
C ALA A 98 11.23 13.96 19.02
N GLU A 99 9.97 13.83 19.45
CA GLU A 99 9.53 13.05 20.60
C GLU A 99 9.45 11.54 20.34
N HIS A 100 9.37 11.13 19.05
CA HIS A 100 9.23 9.73 18.62
C HIS A 100 10.38 9.25 17.74
N PRO A 101 11.65 9.34 18.19
CA PRO A 101 12.79 8.89 17.40
C PRO A 101 12.72 7.37 17.17
N GLY A 102 12.87 6.94 15.91
CA GLY A 102 12.81 5.50 15.56
C GLY A 102 11.40 4.91 15.49
N GLU A 103 10.36 5.75 15.55
CA GLU A 103 8.98 5.34 15.32
C GLU A 103 8.48 5.83 13.95
N VAL A 104 7.38 5.24 13.47
CA VAL A 104 6.76 5.59 12.19
C VAL A 104 5.50 6.42 12.43
N GLY A 105 5.44 7.60 11.82
CA GLY A 105 4.26 8.46 11.86
C GLY A 105 3.18 7.97 10.92
N ARG A 106 1.98 7.72 11.46
CA ARG A 106 0.77 7.45 10.69
C ARG A 106 0.07 8.77 10.37
N ILE A 107 -0.31 8.95 9.12
CA ILE A 107 -1.13 10.07 8.68
C ILE A 107 -2.56 9.59 8.42
N ARG A 108 -3.52 10.49 8.57
CA ARG A 108 -4.92 10.18 8.33
C ARG A 108 -5.25 10.37 6.86
N ARG A 109 -5.64 9.30 6.18
CA ARG A 109 -6.12 9.34 4.79
C ARG A 109 -7.64 9.33 4.77
N ILE A 110 -8.22 10.24 3.99
CA ILE A 110 -9.65 10.32 3.71
C ILE A 110 -9.86 9.92 2.26
N ASN A 111 -10.37 8.70 2.06
CA ASN A 111 -10.74 8.20 0.75
C ASN A 111 -12.11 8.76 0.36
N ILE A 112 -12.17 9.47 -0.75
CA ILE A 112 -13.41 10.05 -1.29
C ILE A 112 -13.91 9.11 -2.38
N ILE A 113 -15.09 8.54 -2.17
CA ILE A 113 -15.72 7.58 -3.08
C ILE A 113 -17.03 8.18 -3.55
N SER A 114 -17.18 8.40 -4.86
CA SER A 114 -18.46 8.84 -5.43
C SER A 114 -19.40 7.66 -5.59
N GLY A 115 -20.47 7.63 -4.82
CA GLY A 115 -21.54 6.63 -4.87
C GLY A 115 -22.83 7.16 -5.47
N LYS A 116 -23.82 6.30 -5.69
CA LYS A 116 -25.16 6.69 -6.18
C LYS A 116 -25.88 7.65 -5.21
N ASP A 117 -25.59 7.53 -3.92
CA ASP A 117 -26.21 8.31 -2.84
C ASP A 117 -25.38 9.52 -2.41
N GLY A 118 -24.37 9.91 -3.20
CA GLY A 118 -23.47 11.03 -2.91
C GLY A 118 -22.03 10.58 -2.65
N LYS A 119 -21.21 11.50 -2.11
CA LYS A 119 -19.82 11.20 -1.73
C LYS A 119 -19.79 10.51 -0.39
N GLN A 120 -19.15 9.35 -0.34
CA GLN A 120 -18.84 8.64 0.88
C GLN A 120 -17.37 8.88 1.24
N GLU A 121 -17.06 8.98 2.53
CA GLU A 121 -15.71 9.12 3.04
C GLU A 121 -15.36 7.88 3.88
N ASN A 122 -14.27 7.23 3.54
CA ASN A 122 -13.63 6.24 4.40
C ASN A 122 -12.33 6.81 4.95
N LYS A 123 -12.08 6.64 6.25
CA LYS A 123 -10.95 7.23 6.96
C LYS A 123 -10.08 6.13 7.54
N GLU A 124 -8.80 6.18 7.22
CA GLU A 124 -7.83 5.19 7.69
C GLU A 124 -6.52 5.86 8.13
N TRP A 125 -5.74 5.16 8.95
CA TRP A 125 -4.40 5.55 9.34
C TRP A 125 -3.37 4.75 8.55
N ILE A 126 -2.44 5.45 7.88
CA ILE A 126 -1.42 4.83 7.04
C ILE A 126 -0.01 5.27 7.45
N ASN A 127 0.94 4.36 7.42
CA ASN A 127 2.34 4.60 7.75
C ASN A 127 3.02 5.38 6.62
N ARG A 128 3.42 6.64 6.87
CA ARG A 128 3.94 7.50 5.80
C ARG A 128 5.15 8.36 6.20
N ILE A 129 5.40 8.57 7.52
CA ILE A 129 6.47 9.44 8.01
C ILE A 129 7.50 8.62 8.76
N PHE A 130 8.77 8.69 8.34
CA PHE A 130 9.84 7.94 8.98
C PHE A 130 11.23 8.54 8.72
N ALA A 131 12.21 8.13 9.54
CA ALA A 131 13.61 8.41 9.33
C ALA A 131 14.16 7.55 8.18
N LYS A 132 14.66 8.15 7.11
CA LYS A 132 15.10 7.45 5.89
C LYS A 132 16.26 6.47 6.09
N GLU A 133 17.06 6.67 7.14
CA GLU A 133 18.18 5.77 7.47
C GLU A 133 17.73 4.53 8.27
N SER A 134 16.53 4.58 8.87
CA SER A 134 16.03 3.53 9.76
C SER A 134 14.94 2.67 9.13
N PHE A 135 14.31 3.15 8.06
CA PHE A 135 13.17 2.47 7.44
C PHE A 135 13.26 2.53 5.92
N HIS A 136 12.63 1.55 5.30
CA HIS A 136 12.46 1.46 3.85
C HIS A 136 11.13 0.79 3.51
N TYR A 137 10.73 0.82 2.26
CA TYR A 137 9.56 0.09 1.77
C TYR A 137 9.95 -1.32 1.34
N THR A 138 9.09 -2.29 1.62
CA THR A 138 9.18 -3.68 1.16
C THR A 138 7.87 -4.14 0.53
N GLY A 139 7.92 -5.12 -0.38
CA GLY A 139 6.77 -5.60 -1.17
C GLY A 139 6.65 -4.87 -2.50
N ARG A 140 6.53 -5.60 -3.60
CA ARG A 140 6.42 -5.01 -4.95
C ARG A 140 5.15 -4.22 -5.15
N ILE A 141 4.07 -4.65 -4.48
CA ILE A 141 2.76 -4.02 -4.46
C ILE A 141 2.18 -4.13 -3.06
N HIS A 142 1.31 -3.17 -2.66
CA HIS A 142 0.84 -3.01 -1.29
C HIS A 142 2.01 -2.91 -0.29
N GLU A 143 3.01 -2.19 -0.71
CA GLU A 143 4.29 -2.01 -0.02
C GLU A 143 4.10 -1.47 1.40
N GLN A 144 4.87 -2.01 2.32
CA GLN A 144 4.85 -1.67 3.73
C GLN A 144 6.15 -0.98 4.15
N VAL A 145 6.06 -0.06 5.11
CA VAL A 145 7.23 0.49 5.77
C VAL A 145 7.82 -0.57 6.71
N THR A 146 9.09 -0.89 6.53
CA THR A 146 9.81 -1.92 7.28
C THR A 146 11.07 -1.31 7.89
N ALA A 147 11.38 -1.67 9.13
CA ALA A 147 12.61 -1.25 9.78
C ALA A 147 13.83 -1.93 9.12
N CYS A 148 14.93 -1.18 8.94
CA CYS A 148 16.16 -1.71 8.32
C CYS A 148 16.81 -2.85 9.13
N ASP A 149 16.55 -2.92 10.45
CA ASP A 149 16.99 -4.00 11.34
C ASP A 149 15.95 -5.14 11.47
N GLU A 150 14.88 -5.10 10.67
CA GLU A 150 13.78 -6.08 10.61
C GLU A 150 13.00 -6.27 11.92
N LYS A 151 13.21 -5.42 12.91
CA LYS A 151 12.47 -5.48 14.18
C LYS A 151 11.09 -4.84 14.06
N GLU A 152 10.23 -5.20 14.98
CA GLU A 152 8.97 -4.52 15.19
C GLU A 152 9.23 -3.07 15.64
N TYR A 153 8.39 -2.16 15.16
CA TYR A 153 8.48 -0.74 15.49
C TYR A 153 7.15 -0.20 16.00
N ARG A 154 7.22 0.87 16.74
CA ARG A 154 6.05 1.61 17.22
C ARG A 154 5.61 2.64 16.19
N THR A 155 4.35 3.05 16.30
CA THR A 155 3.78 4.11 15.47
C THR A 155 3.15 5.19 16.33
N TYR A 156 3.09 6.41 15.80
CA TYR A 156 2.36 7.53 16.41
C TYR A 156 1.43 8.17 15.37
N GLU A 157 0.36 8.82 15.82
CA GLU A 157 -0.58 9.53 14.96
C GLU A 157 -0.09 10.94 14.70
N ALA A 158 0.36 11.20 13.47
CA ALA A 158 0.85 12.51 13.06
C ALA A 158 -0.32 13.47 12.75
N PRO A 159 -0.17 14.79 13.05
CA PRO A 159 -1.20 15.79 12.81
C PRO A 159 -1.27 16.19 11.32
N VAL A 160 -1.46 15.19 10.46
CA VAL A 160 -1.51 15.31 9.00
C VAL A 160 -2.75 14.59 8.48
N VAL A 161 -3.53 15.28 7.66
CA VAL A 161 -4.70 14.73 6.98
C VAL A 161 -4.51 14.92 5.47
N ILE A 162 -4.64 13.83 4.72
CA ILE A 162 -4.62 13.82 3.26
C ILE A 162 -5.97 13.37 2.70
N GLY A 163 -6.35 13.94 1.57
CA GLY A 163 -7.46 13.46 0.75
C GLY A 163 -6.94 12.56 -0.36
N HIS A 164 -7.67 11.50 -0.68
CA HIS A 164 -7.37 10.57 -1.76
C HIS A 164 -8.58 10.41 -2.68
N THR A 165 -8.40 10.61 -3.97
CA THR A 165 -9.47 10.55 -4.98
C THR A 165 -9.30 9.41 -5.98
N GLY A 166 -8.31 8.54 -5.79
CA GLY A 166 -7.96 7.45 -6.70
C GLY A 166 -9.02 6.36 -6.89
N TYR A 167 -10.15 6.44 -6.15
CA TYR A 167 -11.30 5.55 -6.33
C TYR A 167 -12.31 6.06 -7.37
N ASP A 168 -12.20 7.31 -7.81
CA ASP A 168 -13.16 7.96 -8.73
C ASP A 168 -12.74 7.85 -10.22
N LEU A 169 -12.00 6.79 -10.54
CA LEU A 169 -11.53 6.53 -11.90
C LEU A 169 -12.66 6.02 -12.79
N PRO A 170 -12.64 6.30 -14.10
CA PRO A 170 -13.50 5.66 -15.08
C PRO A 170 -13.37 4.12 -15.04
N LYS A 171 -14.47 3.42 -15.34
CA LYS A 171 -14.52 1.94 -15.28
C LYS A 171 -13.34 1.26 -16.02
N LYS A 172 -12.96 1.77 -17.19
CA LYS A 172 -11.85 1.24 -17.99
C LYS A 172 -10.51 1.37 -17.25
N GLU A 173 -10.28 2.49 -16.57
CA GLU A 173 -9.05 2.74 -15.83
C GLU A 173 -8.99 1.92 -14.53
N LYS A 174 -10.13 1.78 -13.83
CA LYS A 174 -10.25 0.88 -12.67
C LYS A 174 -9.87 -0.55 -13.07
N LYS A 175 -10.40 -1.05 -14.19
CA LYS A 175 -10.09 -2.38 -14.70
C LYS A 175 -8.61 -2.52 -15.08
N ALA A 176 -8.03 -1.53 -15.74
CA ALA A 176 -6.60 -1.54 -16.09
C ALA A 176 -5.71 -1.54 -14.83
N LYS A 177 -6.06 -0.76 -13.80
CA LYS A 177 -5.39 -0.75 -12.50
C LYS A 177 -5.49 -2.12 -11.82
N ALA A 178 -6.68 -2.74 -11.83
CA ALA A 178 -6.92 -4.06 -11.27
C ALA A 178 -6.08 -5.14 -11.98
N LEU A 179 -6.07 -5.18 -13.30
CA LEU A 179 -5.28 -6.14 -14.08
C LEU A 179 -3.76 -5.99 -13.85
N ARG A 180 -3.26 -4.74 -13.72
CA ARG A 180 -1.88 -4.50 -13.34
C ARG A 180 -1.59 -5.08 -11.95
N ASN A 181 -2.46 -4.84 -10.97
CA ASN A 181 -2.30 -5.32 -9.61
C ASN A 181 -2.31 -6.85 -9.56
N ILE A 182 -3.24 -7.51 -10.27
CA ILE A 182 -3.29 -8.98 -10.40
C ILE A 182 -1.93 -9.51 -10.83
N ARG A 183 -1.39 -9.01 -11.96
CA ARG A 183 -0.10 -9.45 -12.49
C ARG A 183 1.05 -9.33 -11.47
N LEU A 184 1.09 -8.22 -10.73
CA LEU A 184 2.15 -7.99 -9.72
C LEU A 184 1.97 -8.91 -8.51
N LEU A 185 0.75 -9.11 -8.04
CA LEU A 185 0.42 -9.98 -6.91
C LEU A 185 0.69 -11.45 -7.22
N GLU A 186 0.33 -11.92 -8.43
CA GLU A 186 0.63 -13.28 -8.89
C GLU A 186 2.14 -13.53 -8.94
N GLN A 187 2.90 -12.53 -9.41
CA GLN A 187 4.37 -12.63 -9.42
C GLN A 187 4.94 -12.67 -7.99
N GLU A 188 4.43 -11.86 -7.07
CA GLU A 188 4.83 -11.87 -5.67
C GLU A 188 4.50 -13.22 -5.02
N LEU A 189 3.30 -13.73 -5.24
CA LEU A 189 2.86 -15.02 -4.73
C LEU A 189 3.72 -16.17 -5.27
N LYS A 190 4.03 -16.15 -6.58
CA LYS A 190 4.95 -17.12 -7.18
C LYS A 190 6.35 -17.07 -6.56
N ASN A 191 6.85 -15.86 -6.29
CA ASN A 191 8.17 -15.67 -5.65
C ASN A 191 8.19 -16.15 -4.18
N SER A 192 7.03 -16.14 -3.51
CA SER A 192 6.90 -16.71 -2.15
C SER A 192 6.98 -18.24 -2.12
N GLY A 193 6.88 -18.90 -3.29
CA GLY A 193 6.83 -20.35 -3.42
C GLY A 193 5.46 -20.96 -3.13
N TRP A 194 4.41 -20.13 -3.01
CA TRP A 194 3.05 -20.63 -2.82
C TRP A 194 2.50 -21.25 -4.10
N ASP A 195 1.81 -22.38 -3.95
CA ASP A 195 1.20 -23.13 -5.05
C ASP A 195 -0.21 -23.56 -4.66
N ALA A 196 -1.18 -23.27 -5.53
CA ALA A 196 -2.60 -23.50 -5.26
C ALA A 196 -2.95 -24.99 -5.16
N GLU A 197 -2.36 -25.84 -6.02
CA GLU A 197 -2.65 -27.27 -6.03
C GLU A 197 -2.04 -27.96 -4.81
N ALA A 198 -0.82 -27.57 -4.44
CA ALA A 198 -0.17 -28.04 -3.24
C ALA A 198 -0.95 -27.63 -1.98
N HIS A 199 -1.42 -26.39 -1.93
CA HIS A 199 -2.23 -25.87 -0.82
C HIS A 199 -3.59 -26.59 -0.71
N ALA A 200 -4.31 -26.80 -1.82
CA ALA A 200 -5.57 -27.54 -1.85
C ALA A 200 -5.37 -28.98 -1.36
N THR A 201 -4.31 -29.67 -1.82
CA THR A 201 -3.96 -31.02 -1.39
C THR A 201 -3.69 -31.08 0.12
N GLN A 202 -3.02 -30.06 0.67
CA GLN A 202 -2.74 -29.99 2.11
C GLN A 202 -4.02 -29.75 2.92
N LEU A 203 -4.97 -28.95 2.42
CA LEU A 203 -6.27 -28.74 3.05
C LEU A 203 -7.07 -30.04 3.12
N ASP A 204 -7.15 -30.80 2.01
CA ASP A 204 -7.84 -32.08 1.96
C ASP A 204 -7.23 -33.08 2.96
N GLN A 205 -5.90 -33.12 3.07
CA GLN A 205 -5.21 -33.97 4.04
C GLN A 205 -5.46 -33.53 5.48
N ASN A 206 -5.56 -32.22 5.75
CA ASN A 206 -5.83 -31.71 7.10
C ASN A 206 -7.29 -31.98 7.51
N ILE A 207 -8.24 -31.84 6.59
CA ILE A 207 -9.66 -32.21 6.83
C ILE A 207 -9.76 -33.71 7.15
N ALA A 208 -9.09 -34.56 6.38
CA ALA A 208 -9.07 -36.00 6.61
C ALA A 208 -8.38 -36.41 7.93
N LYS A 209 -7.47 -35.58 8.47
CA LYS A 209 -6.78 -35.82 9.74
C LYS A 209 -7.50 -35.28 10.97
N GLN A 210 -8.43 -34.34 10.83
CA GLN A 210 -9.22 -33.82 11.95
C GLN A 210 -10.13 -34.87 12.60
N ASP A 211 -10.34 -36.01 11.94
CA ASP A 211 -11.03 -37.18 12.54
C ASP A 211 -10.13 -38.08 13.42
N THR A 212 -8.85 -37.81 13.53
CA THR A 212 -7.90 -38.56 14.37
C THR A 212 -6.87 -37.67 15.02
N ASP A 213 -7.09 -37.40 16.31
CA ASP A 213 -6.13 -36.86 17.30
C ASP A 213 -5.54 -35.44 17.10
N ALA A 214 -5.93 -34.59 18.04
CA ALA A 214 -5.27 -33.35 18.39
C ALA A 214 -3.89 -33.64 19.01
N GLU A 215 -2.82 -33.54 18.21
CA GLU A 215 -1.48 -33.17 18.67
C GLU A 215 -0.44 -33.38 17.55
N GLN A 216 -0.16 -32.32 16.82
CA GLN A 216 1.20 -32.07 16.33
C GLN A 216 1.28 -30.67 15.71
N LYS A 217 1.68 -29.68 16.53
CA LYS A 217 2.21 -28.40 16.06
C LYS A 217 3.48 -28.70 15.26
N SER A 218 3.38 -28.74 13.94
CA SER A 218 4.53 -28.85 13.07
C SER A 218 5.22 -27.48 12.93
N LYS A 219 6.48 -27.51 13.28
CA LYS A 219 7.62 -26.67 12.89
C LYS A 219 7.33 -25.26 12.36
N ILE A 220 7.76 -24.32 13.19
CA ILE A 220 8.01 -22.91 12.91
C ILE A 220 8.92 -22.80 11.66
N THR A 221 8.31 -22.60 10.51
CA THR A 221 8.97 -22.10 9.31
C THR A 221 8.45 -20.68 9.10
N ASP A 222 9.32 -19.68 9.36
CA ASP A 222 9.13 -18.25 9.05
C ASP A 222 7.71 -17.70 9.27
N ALA A 223 7.33 -17.50 10.51
CA ALA A 223 6.02 -16.95 10.91
C ALA A 223 5.65 -15.63 10.18
N LYS A 224 6.63 -14.84 9.74
CA LYS A 224 6.40 -13.64 8.92
C LYS A 224 5.93 -13.98 7.50
N LYS A 225 6.45 -15.04 6.88
CA LYS A 225 6.00 -15.46 5.53
C LYS A 225 4.62 -16.09 5.56
N GLU A 226 4.32 -16.88 6.60
CA GLU A 226 2.98 -17.48 6.76
C GLU A 226 1.87 -16.44 6.97
N GLN A 227 2.15 -15.30 7.62
CA GLN A 227 1.20 -14.20 7.77
C GLN A 227 1.03 -13.36 6.50
N GLN A 228 2.02 -13.33 5.62
CA GLN A 228 2.00 -12.52 4.40
C GLN A 228 1.17 -13.15 3.28
N ILE A 229 1.16 -14.48 3.17
CA ILE A 229 0.43 -15.19 2.11
C ILE A 229 -1.08 -14.93 2.15
N PRO A 230 -1.80 -15.09 3.28
CA PRO A 230 -3.24 -14.81 3.34
C PRO A 230 -3.58 -13.37 2.91
N TYR A 231 -2.73 -12.41 3.26
CA TYR A 231 -2.91 -11.02 2.83
C TYR A 231 -2.73 -10.85 1.31
N LEU A 232 -1.76 -11.54 0.70
CA LEU A 232 -1.59 -11.53 -0.76
C LEU A 232 -2.79 -12.16 -1.47
N LEU A 233 -3.32 -13.27 -0.95
CA LEU A 233 -4.51 -13.94 -1.47
C LEU A 233 -5.76 -13.03 -1.39
N TYR A 234 -5.93 -12.34 -0.26
CA TYR A 234 -6.97 -11.32 -0.11
C TYR A 234 -6.84 -10.21 -1.16
N GLN A 235 -5.64 -9.65 -1.36
CA GLN A 235 -5.40 -8.58 -2.33
C GLN A 235 -5.64 -9.06 -3.78
N LEU A 236 -5.32 -10.32 -4.09
CA LEU A 236 -5.65 -10.94 -5.37
C LEU A 236 -7.16 -11.05 -5.56
N GLY A 237 -7.88 -11.63 -4.62
CA GLY A 237 -9.33 -11.72 -4.66
C GLY A 237 -9.99 -10.36 -4.86
N LYS A 238 -9.56 -9.34 -4.11
CA LYS A 238 -10.03 -7.96 -4.25
C LYS A 238 -9.72 -7.37 -5.64
N SER A 239 -8.55 -7.64 -6.19
CA SER A 239 -8.17 -7.16 -7.52
C SER A 239 -8.98 -7.83 -8.63
N TYR A 240 -9.24 -9.13 -8.54
CA TYR A 240 -10.12 -9.85 -9.46
C TYR A 240 -11.59 -9.38 -9.34
N TYR A 241 -12.07 -9.12 -8.13
CA TYR A 241 -13.39 -8.51 -7.92
C TYR A 241 -13.51 -7.15 -8.61
N MET A 242 -12.49 -6.28 -8.47
CA MET A 242 -12.44 -4.99 -9.16
C MET A 242 -12.31 -5.12 -10.68
N ALA A 243 -11.75 -6.21 -11.19
CA ALA A 243 -11.69 -6.53 -12.61
C ALA A 243 -13.00 -7.12 -13.15
N GLU A 244 -13.99 -7.36 -12.27
CA GLU A 244 -15.28 -8.02 -12.56
C GLU A 244 -15.12 -9.50 -12.95
N ASP A 245 -14.06 -10.14 -12.50
CA ASP A 245 -13.86 -11.58 -12.61
C ASP A 245 -14.18 -12.24 -11.27
N TYR A 246 -15.47 -12.45 -11.03
CA TYR A 246 -15.98 -12.90 -9.74
C TYR A 246 -15.62 -14.37 -9.44
N ASN A 247 -15.46 -15.21 -10.46
CA ASN A 247 -15.05 -16.61 -10.26
C ASN A 247 -13.63 -16.68 -9.69
N GLU A 248 -12.69 -15.95 -10.28
CA GLU A 248 -11.33 -15.85 -9.76
C GLU A 248 -11.30 -15.16 -8.40
N ALA A 249 -12.10 -14.12 -8.19
CA ALA A 249 -12.20 -13.47 -6.90
C ALA A 249 -12.61 -14.45 -5.79
N CYS A 250 -13.66 -15.26 -6.04
CA CYS A 250 -14.11 -16.32 -5.11
C CYS A 250 -13.02 -17.35 -4.84
N PHE A 251 -12.30 -17.80 -5.90
CA PHE A 251 -11.21 -18.75 -5.75
C PHE A 251 -10.13 -18.23 -4.77
N TRP A 252 -9.65 -17.01 -4.99
CA TRP A 252 -8.60 -16.42 -4.17
C TRP A 252 -9.04 -16.12 -2.74
N PHE A 253 -10.27 -15.63 -2.54
CA PHE A 253 -10.83 -15.43 -1.21
C PHE A 253 -11.00 -16.74 -0.44
N ALA A 254 -11.48 -17.82 -1.09
CA ALA A 254 -11.61 -19.13 -0.47
C ALA A 254 -10.26 -19.66 0.02
N HIS A 255 -9.22 -19.54 -0.80
CA HIS A 255 -7.86 -19.92 -0.38
C HIS A 255 -7.35 -19.04 0.77
N GLY A 256 -7.60 -17.74 0.75
CA GLY A 256 -7.21 -16.83 1.85
C GLY A 256 -7.91 -17.18 3.16
N LEU A 257 -9.21 -17.47 3.12
CA LEU A 257 -10.02 -17.83 4.29
C LEU A 257 -9.74 -19.21 4.85
N SER A 258 -9.02 -20.07 4.11
CA SER A 258 -8.66 -21.42 4.58
C SER A 258 -7.49 -21.43 5.57
N TYR A 259 -6.81 -20.30 5.75
CA TYR A 259 -5.78 -20.13 6.78
C TYR A 259 -6.41 -19.89 8.15
N ASP A 260 -5.72 -20.31 9.22
CA ASP A 260 -6.11 -20.00 10.61
C ASP A 260 -5.81 -18.51 10.90
N LEU A 261 -6.77 -17.65 10.56
CA LEU A 261 -6.63 -16.19 10.64
C LEU A 261 -7.31 -15.66 11.90
N GLU A 262 -6.73 -14.62 12.50
CA GLU A 262 -7.40 -13.90 13.57
C GLU A 262 -8.63 -13.17 13.03
N PRO A 263 -9.88 -13.51 13.50
CA PRO A 263 -11.11 -12.96 12.92
C PRO A 263 -11.30 -11.45 13.06
N LYS A 264 -10.49 -10.82 13.92
CA LYS A 264 -10.54 -9.36 14.17
C LYS A 264 -9.66 -8.54 13.20
N LEU A 265 -8.85 -9.19 12.37
CA LEU A 265 -8.06 -8.49 11.37
C LEU A 265 -8.99 -7.85 10.34
N GLU A 266 -8.80 -6.56 10.09
CA GLU A 266 -9.67 -5.77 9.20
C GLU A 266 -9.78 -6.39 7.80
N TYR A 267 -8.68 -6.88 7.23
CA TYR A 267 -8.70 -7.51 5.90
C TYR A 267 -9.44 -8.86 5.88
N VAL A 268 -9.52 -9.57 7.01
CA VAL A 268 -10.28 -10.83 7.11
C VAL A 268 -11.76 -10.52 7.05
N ILE A 269 -12.21 -9.48 7.74
CA ILE A 269 -13.61 -9.02 7.71
C ILE A 269 -13.97 -8.58 6.29
N ASP A 270 -13.14 -7.74 5.66
CA ASP A 270 -13.35 -7.26 4.27
C ASP A 270 -13.37 -8.45 3.28
N MET A 271 -12.53 -9.47 3.49
CA MET A 271 -12.50 -10.69 2.66
C MET A 271 -13.80 -11.49 2.75
N VAL A 272 -14.33 -11.69 3.97
CA VAL A 272 -15.60 -12.41 4.18
C VAL A 272 -16.76 -11.64 3.55
N GLU A 273 -16.83 -10.33 3.78
CA GLU A 273 -17.87 -9.48 3.20
C GLU A 273 -17.82 -9.48 1.67
N THR A 274 -16.63 -9.28 1.09
CA THR A 274 -16.46 -9.22 -0.38
C THR A 274 -16.72 -10.59 -1.03
N TYR A 275 -16.30 -11.70 -0.39
CA TYR A 275 -16.60 -13.05 -0.86
C TYR A 275 -18.11 -13.31 -0.91
N GLY A 276 -18.86 -12.79 0.08
CA GLY A 276 -20.33 -12.91 0.09
C GLY A 276 -21.05 -12.14 -1.02
N TYR A 277 -20.36 -11.19 -1.69
CA TYR A 277 -20.92 -10.41 -2.81
C TYR A 277 -20.38 -10.84 -4.19
N ALA A 278 -19.36 -11.68 -4.26
CA ALA A 278 -18.76 -12.18 -5.51
C ALA A 278 -19.50 -13.43 -6.02
#